data_ccc42bc5fc993e76dd7ef5ff30af62ae
#
_entry.id   ccc42bc5fc993e76dd7ef5ff30af62ae
#
_cell.length_a   1.000
_cell.length_b   1.000
_cell.length_c   1.000
_cell.angle_alpha   90.00
_cell.angle_beta   90.00
_cell.angle_gamma   90.00
#
_symmetry.space_group_name_H-M   'P 1'
#
loop_
_entity.id
_entity.type
_entity.pdbx_description
1 polymer ?
#
loop_
_entity_poly.entity_id
_entity_poly.type
_entity_poly.pdbx_seq_one_letter_code
_entity_poly.pdbx_strand_id
1 'polypeptide(L)'
;MEIRPLTADDLDAVLDNRRRAFGIIPSGDLEDWRAQVVPVLEAGRYLGVADGPRLIATSRINDFTQWWHGRPISMGGVASVTVAPEDRGRGVGRMLLRATVDRCAELGHPVSALYPAATRVYRSLGWEHAGALHRATFPAEALRAIGPAERSPVRRMGPGDAAEVIEIMGRVHAGARASGPICWDEPTWRLWLEEEDDFLYLADDGFVIYRWDGDDIEVDALLAGSEATARTLWSLIGSSSSIATSVRAIVAPDDPVFWLIGERKKDEVTQTRWMFRVVDLPAAVAGRGFPDGVTLDTVVRVEDPHRPANSGAWRLSVRGGAGEARPAEAPPGSVPVLTAGGFSALFAGVPAATLHRSGALTVPSGTASPDATGVTGAPDAAGAADVAGVLGVLETAFRATPYMLDSF
;
A
#
# COMPACT_ATOMS: atom_id res chain seq x y z
N MET A 1 -13.10 4.96 29.56
CA MET A 1 -12.70 5.17 28.17
C MET A 1 -13.66 4.41 27.28
N GLU A 2 -14.20 5.08 26.28
CA GLU A 2 -15.14 4.51 25.31
C GLU A 2 -14.55 4.68 23.90
N ILE A 3 -14.73 3.66 23.04
CA ILE A 3 -14.34 3.72 21.62
C ILE A 3 -15.63 3.78 20.82
N ARG A 4 -15.71 4.76 19.91
CA ARG A 4 -16.85 4.89 19.01
C ARG A 4 -16.46 5.50 17.66
N PRO A 5 -17.28 5.29 16.63
CA PRO A 5 -17.22 6.13 15.44
C PRO A 5 -17.48 7.59 15.82
N LEU A 6 -16.75 8.50 15.21
CA LEU A 6 -16.94 9.93 15.35
C LEU A 6 -17.94 10.43 14.29
N THR A 7 -18.58 11.53 14.59
CA THR A 7 -19.58 12.19 13.74
C THR A 7 -19.13 13.62 13.39
N ALA A 8 -19.87 14.32 12.54
CA ALA A 8 -19.59 15.72 12.22
C ALA A 8 -19.60 16.63 13.48
N ASP A 9 -20.36 16.28 14.52
CA ASP A 9 -20.38 17.03 15.79
C ASP A 9 -19.04 16.93 16.56
N ASP A 10 -18.20 15.95 16.24
CA ASP A 10 -16.89 15.77 16.86
C ASP A 10 -15.76 16.55 16.13
N LEU A 11 -16.06 17.24 15.03
CA LEU A 11 -15.07 17.84 14.13
C LEU A 11 -14.07 18.76 14.84
N ASP A 12 -14.56 19.61 15.74
CA ASP A 12 -13.69 20.53 16.51
C ASP A 12 -12.77 19.77 17.49
N ALA A 13 -13.27 18.70 18.09
CA ALA A 13 -12.44 17.85 18.96
C ALA A 13 -11.39 17.03 18.17
N VAL A 14 -11.72 16.59 16.96
CA VAL A 14 -10.78 15.97 16.01
C VAL A 14 -9.70 16.96 15.61
N LEU A 15 -10.09 18.21 15.28
CA LEU A 15 -9.15 19.27 14.92
C LEU A 15 -8.20 19.61 16.08
N ASP A 16 -8.70 19.72 17.32
CA ASP A 16 -7.87 19.99 18.49
C ASP A 16 -6.86 18.85 18.71
N ASN A 17 -7.33 17.60 18.64
CA ASN A 17 -6.45 16.43 18.82
C ASN A 17 -5.37 16.34 17.72
N ARG A 18 -5.75 16.61 16.45
CA ARG A 18 -4.80 16.67 15.33
C ARG A 18 -3.75 17.76 15.54
N ARG A 19 -4.16 18.96 15.96
CA ARG A 19 -3.22 20.08 16.20
C ARG A 19 -2.18 19.75 17.26
N ARG A 20 -2.57 19.04 18.30
CA ARG A 20 -1.64 18.59 19.37
C ARG A 20 -0.68 17.51 18.89
N ALA A 21 -1.05 16.69 17.92
CA ALA A 21 -0.24 15.60 17.40
C ALA A 21 0.68 16.02 16.23
N PHE A 22 0.19 16.85 15.31
CA PHE A 22 0.82 17.16 14.02
C PHE A 22 1.07 18.67 13.80
N GLY A 23 0.68 19.51 14.74
CA GLY A 23 0.80 20.96 14.59
C GLY A 23 -0.44 21.62 13.96
N ILE A 24 -0.36 22.94 13.83
CA ILE A 24 -1.47 23.79 13.36
C ILE A 24 -1.60 23.62 11.84
N ILE A 25 -2.85 23.52 11.37
CA ILE A 25 -3.17 23.67 9.94
C ILE A 25 -3.13 25.17 9.61
N PRO A 26 -2.44 25.58 8.54
CA PRO A 26 -2.53 26.96 8.05
C PRO A 26 -4.01 27.37 7.84
N SER A 27 -4.31 28.65 8.04
CA SER A 27 -5.69 29.11 7.98
C SER A 27 -6.32 28.96 6.58
N GLY A 28 -5.50 29.02 5.52
CA GLY A 28 -5.93 28.77 4.15
C GLY A 28 -6.37 27.31 3.90
N ASP A 29 -5.71 26.35 4.53
CA ASP A 29 -5.92 24.92 4.28
C ASP A 29 -7.02 24.32 5.18
N LEU A 30 -7.59 25.11 6.10
CA LEU A 30 -8.54 24.58 7.07
C LEU A 30 -9.88 24.18 6.45
N GLU A 31 -10.31 24.87 5.42
CA GLU A 31 -11.54 24.58 4.70
C GLU A 31 -11.43 23.30 3.88
N ASP A 32 -10.30 23.13 3.19
CA ASP A 32 -9.97 21.91 2.43
C ASP A 32 -9.83 20.70 3.35
N TRP A 33 -9.18 20.87 4.50
CA TRP A 33 -9.13 19.83 5.53
C TRP A 33 -10.52 19.41 5.99
N ARG A 34 -11.44 20.38 6.21
CA ARG A 34 -12.82 20.07 6.58
C ARG A 34 -13.57 19.34 5.48
N ALA A 35 -13.42 19.79 4.24
CA ALA A 35 -14.03 19.17 3.07
C ALA A 35 -13.59 17.69 2.93
N GLN A 36 -12.35 17.36 3.25
CA GLN A 36 -11.83 16.00 3.24
C GLN A 36 -12.25 15.15 4.44
N VAL A 37 -12.43 15.75 5.62
CA VAL A 37 -12.68 15.01 6.87
C VAL A 37 -14.16 14.73 7.11
N VAL A 38 -15.06 15.67 6.78
CA VAL A 38 -16.50 15.52 7.04
C VAL A 38 -17.08 14.27 6.37
N PRO A 39 -16.84 13.98 5.08
CA PRO A 39 -17.34 12.77 4.44
C PRO A 39 -16.87 11.49 5.12
N VAL A 40 -15.64 11.49 5.63
CA VAL A 40 -15.05 10.32 6.35
C VAL A 40 -15.73 10.09 7.71
N LEU A 41 -16.07 11.18 8.41
CA LEU A 41 -16.86 11.12 9.65
C LEU A 41 -18.27 10.57 9.39
N GLU A 42 -18.96 11.11 8.39
CA GLU A 42 -20.31 10.69 7.99
C GLU A 42 -20.36 9.22 7.53
N ALA A 43 -19.30 8.73 6.88
CA ALA A 43 -19.14 7.34 6.50
C ALA A 43 -18.80 6.42 7.68
N GLY A 44 -18.65 6.94 8.91
CA GLY A 44 -18.27 6.19 10.10
C GLY A 44 -16.86 5.57 10.00
N ARG A 45 -15.96 6.20 9.23
CA ARG A 45 -14.58 5.77 9.00
C ARG A 45 -13.56 6.48 9.89
N TYR A 46 -14.02 7.24 10.84
CA TYR A 46 -13.20 7.93 11.83
C TYR A 46 -13.55 7.40 13.23
N LEU A 47 -12.60 6.78 13.91
CA LEU A 47 -12.76 6.27 15.26
C LEU A 47 -12.13 7.23 16.27
N GLY A 48 -12.74 7.31 17.45
CA GLY A 48 -12.22 8.06 18.57
C GLY A 48 -12.27 7.29 19.88
N VAL A 49 -11.35 7.63 20.78
CA VAL A 49 -11.40 7.22 22.18
C VAL A 49 -11.76 8.43 23.02
N ALA A 50 -12.86 8.34 23.73
CA ALA A 50 -13.32 9.34 24.68
C ALA A 50 -13.01 8.94 26.13
N ASP A 51 -12.57 9.89 26.95
CA ASP A 51 -12.44 9.76 28.42
C ASP A 51 -13.31 10.86 29.05
N GLY A 52 -14.54 10.50 29.42
CA GLY A 52 -15.59 11.46 29.75
C GLY A 52 -15.91 12.34 28.52
N PRO A 53 -15.93 13.68 28.66
CA PRO A 53 -16.24 14.58 27.58
C PRO A 53 -15.06 14.84 26.62
N ARG A 54 -13.85 14.35 26.94
CA ARG A 54 -12.63 14.62 26.14
C ARG A 54 -12.39 13.52 25.10
N LEU A 55 -12.18 13.93 23.86
CA LEU A 55 -11.62 13.08 22.83
C LEU A 55 -10.10 13.01 23.01
N ILE A 56 -9.55 11.83 23.34
CA ILE A 56 -8.14 11.66 23.70
C ILE A 56 -7.31 10.94 22.65
N ALA A 57 -7.94 10.28 21.68
CA ALA A 57 -7.25 9.64 20.57
C ALA A 57 -8.19 9.50 19.37
N THR A 58 -7.61 9.52 18.17
CA THR A 58 -8.34 9.36 16.89
C THR A 58 -7.60 8.47 15.92
N SER A 59 -8.34 7.85 14.99
CA SER A 59 -7.82 7.10 13.86
C SER A 59 -8.80 7.21 12.68
N ARG A 60 -8.28 7.58 11.51
CA ARG A 60 -9.03 7.64 10.25
C ARG A 60 -8.77 6.38 9.42
N ILE A 61 -9.79 5.90 8.70
CA ILE A 61 -9.69 4.81 7.73
C ILE A 61 -10.11 5.36 6.37
N ASN A 62 -9.15 5.58 5.49
CA ASN A 62 -9.42 5.95 4.10
C ASN A 62 -9.88 4.71 3.32
N ASP A 63 -10.71 4.95 2.31
CA ASP A 63 -11.20 3.91 1.40
C ASP A 63 -10.37 3.91 0.14
N PHE A 64 -9.59 2.85 -0.04
CA PHE A 64 -8.73 2.73 -1.20
C PHE A 64 -9.04 1.47 -2.01
N THR A 65 -8.84 1.56 -3.32
CA THR A 65 -8.48 0.43 -4.14
C THR A 65 -6.97 0.30 -4.14
N GLN A 66 -6.44 -0.90 -3.84
CA GLN A 66 -5.01 -1.22 -3.93
C GLN A 66 -4.81 -2.36 -4.91
N TRP A 67 -3.78 -2.31 -5.74
CA TRP A 67 -3.47 -3.40 -6.66
C TRP A 67 -2.46 -4.38 -6.08
N TRP A 68 -2.71 -5.68 -6.32
CA TRP A 68 -1.79 -6.76 -6.01
C TRP A 68 -1.68 -7.70 -7.20
N HIS A 69 -0.49 -7.71 -7.81
CA HIS A 69 -0.20 -8.41 -9.07
C HIS A 69 -1.27 -8.10 -10.14
N GLY A 70 -1.60 -6.81 -10.28
CA GLY A 70 -2.55 -6.27 -11.25
C GLY A 70 -4.04 -6.44 -10.90
N ARG A 71 -4.41 -7.10 -9.80
CA ARG A 71 -5.80 -7.23 -9.36
C ARG A 71 -6.13 -6.20 -8.28
N PRO A 72 -7.25 -5.48 -8.45
CA PRO A 72 -7.69 -4.51 -7.45
C PRO A 72 -8.31 -5.22 -6.24
N ILE A 73 -8.03 -4.71 -5.05
CA ILE A 73 -8.58 -5.14 -3.77
C ILE A 73 -8.95 -3.92 -2.94
N SER A 74 -10.04 -4.00 -2.17
CA SER A 74 -10.41 -2.95 -1.22
C SER A 74 -9.41 -2.90 -0.07
N MET A 75 -8.92 -1.71 0.30
CA MET A 75 -7.91 -1.51 1.33
C MET A 75 -8.27 -0.37 2.27
N GLY A 76 -8.25 -0.65 3.58
CA GLY A 76 -8.38 0.38 4.60
C GLY A 76 -7.05 1.07 4.88
N GLY A 77 -6.89 2.30 4.39
CA GLY A 77 -5.71 3.13 4.65
C GLY A 77 -5.79 3.82 6.02
N VAL A 78 -4.99 3.38 6.99
CA VAL A 78 -5.02 3.93 8.35
C VAL A 78 -4.17 5.19 8.43
N ALA A 79 -4.81 6.30 8.72
CA ALA A 79 -4.20 7.62 8.80
C ALA A 79 -4.65 8.39 10.06
N SER A 80 -4.07 9.54 10.29
CA SER A 80 -4.45 10.47 11.38
C SER A 80 -4.55 9.79 12.75
N VAL A 81 -3.66 8.83 13.02
CA VAL A 81 -3.60 8.15 14.32
C VAL A 81 -2.96 9.12 15.33
N THR A 82 -3.77 9.58 16.26
CA THR A 82 -3.34 10.52 17.30
C THR A 82 -3.59 9.97 18.68
N VAL A 83 -2.80 10.37 19.64
CA VAL A 83 -3.08 10.25 21.08
C VAL A 83 -2.65 11.55 21.73
N ALA A 84 -3.56 12.18 22.47
CA ALA A 84 -3.27 13.39 23.22
C ALA A 84 -2.00 13.22 24.05
N PRO A 85 -1.07 14.21 24.06
CA PRO A 85 0.23 14.05 24.71
C PRO A 85 0.13 13.61 26.17
N GLU A 86 -0.81 14.14 26.91
CA GLU A 86 -1.08 13.83 28.33
C GLU A 86 -1.64 12.41 28.58
N ASP A 87 -2.17 11.76 27.52
CA ASP A 87 -2.77 10.42 27.60
C ASP A 87 -1.86 9.33 27.02
N ARG A 88 -0.65 9.70 26.56
CA ARG A 88 0.35 8.74 26.07
C ARG A 88 0.86 7.83 27.17
N GLY A 89 1.33 6.64 26.82
CA GLY A 89 1.82 5.64 27.77
C GLY A 89 0.72 4.83 28.49
N ARG A 90 -0.58 5.20 28.35
CA ARG A 90 -1.72 4.53 28.99
C ARG A 90 -2.32 3.36 28.19
N GLY A 91 -1.70 2.97 27.07
CA GLY A 91 -2.21 1.91 26.18
C GLY A 91 -3.33 2.34 25.23
N VAL A 92 -3.74 3.62 25.23
CA VAL A 92 -4.85 4.17 24.45
C VAL A 92 -4.64 3.93 22.93
N GLY A 93 -3.44 4.18 22.40
CA GLY A 93 -3.14 3.97 21.00
C GLY A 93 -3.29 2.51 20.55
N ARG A 94 -2.87 1.54 21.38
CA ARG A 94 -3.05 0.12 21.10
C ARG A 94 -4.53 -0.28 21.11
N MET A 95 -5.29 0.23 22.07
CA MET A 95 -6.74 0.00 22.17
C MET A 95 -7.48 0.54 20.94
N LEU A 96 -7.17 1.77 20.54
CA LEU A 96 -7.73 2.40 19.35
C LEU A 96 -7.40 1.62 18.09
N LEU A 97 -6.11 1.29 17.85
CA LEU A 97 -5.67 0.58 16.66
C LEU A 97 -6.23 -0.84 16.56
N ARG A 98 -6.48 -1.51 17.68
CA ARG A 98 -7.21 -2.78 17.68
C ARG A 98 -8.63 -2.59 17.14
N ALA A 99 -9.36 -1.59 17.64
CA ALA A 99 -10.69 -1.26 17.13
C ALA A 99 -10.65 -0.82 15.66
N THR A 100 -9.56 -0.16 15.22
CA THR A 100 -9.36 0.20 13.82
C THR A 100 -9.24 -1.03 12.92
N VAL A 101 -8.55 -2.09 13.35
CA VAL A 101 -8.49 -3.37 12.61
C VAL A 101 -9.88 -3.99 12.51
N ASP A 102 -10.63 -4.03 13.62
CA ASP A 102 -11.98 -4.58 13.61
C ASP A 102 -12.89 -3.76 12.69
N ARG A 103 -12.78 -2.43 12.73
CA ARG A 103 -13.54 -1.54 11.86
C ARG A 103 -13.19 -1.70 10.38
N CYS A 104 -11.93 -1.90 10.03
CA CYS A 104 -11.54 -2.25 8.64
C CYS A 104 -12.29 -3.49 8.15
N ALA A 105 -12.38 -4.53 8.99
CA ALA A 105 -13.11 -5.74 8.63
C ALA A 105 -14.61 -5.51 8.48
N GLU A 106 -15.24 -4.74 9.38
CA GLU A 106 -16.66 -4.37 9.31
C GLU A 106 -16.98 -3.57 8.05
N LEU A 107 -16.04 -2.72 7.60
CA LEU A 107 -16.14 -1.95 6.37
C LEU A 107 -15.86 -2.81 5.11
N GLY A 108 -15.51 -4.09 5.26
CA GLY A 108 -15.26 -4.99 4.15
C GLY A 108 -13.86 -4.86 3.53
N HIS A 109 -12.90 -4.24 4.21
CA HIS A 109 -11.51 -4.17 3.75
C HIS A 109 -10.75 -5.44 4.14
N PRO A 110 -10.37 -6.31 3.19
CA PRO A 110 -9.61 -7.51 3.50
C PRO A 110 -8.14 -7.22 3.87
N VAL A 111 -7.66 -6.04 3.55
CA VAL A 111 -6.29 -5.59 3.84
C VAL A 111 -6.26 -4.15 4.34
N SER A 112 -5.19 -3.80 5.04
CA SER A 112 -4.96 -2.45 5.56
C SER A 112 -3.50 -2.05 5.40
N ALA A 113 -3.24 -0.77 5.14
CA ALA A 113 -1.88 -0.23 5.09
C ALA A 113 -1.79 1.11 5.84
N LEU A 114 -0.56 1.52 6.17
CA LEU A 114 -0.26 2.79 6.82
C LEU A 114 1.22 3.18 6.66
N TYR A 115 1.49 4.47 6.81
CA TYR A 115 2.85 4.99 7.00
C TYR A 115 3.13 5.14 8.50
N PRO A 116 4.08 4.38 9.07
CA PRO A 116 4.24 4.30 10.52
C PRO A 116 5.00 5.50 11.10
N ALA A 117 4.37 6.27 11.98
CA ALA A 117 5.08 7.19 12.87
C ALA A 117 5.77 6.45 14.04
N ALA A 118 5.25 5.27 14.43
CA ALA A 118 5.76 4.46 15.54
C ALA A 118 5.62 2.95 15.22
N THR A 119 6.62 2.36 14.60
CA THR A 119 6.61 0.97 14.11
C THR A 119 6.19 -0.07 15.17
N ARG A 120 6.65 0.09 16.43
CA ARG A 120 6.45 -0.91 17.48
C ARG A 120 4.98 -1.19 17.80
N VAL A 121 4.14 -0.15 17.84
CA VAL A 121 2.71 -0.33 18.18
C VAL A 121 1.99 -1.06 17.05
N TYR A 122 2.26 -0.74 15.80
CA TYR A 122 1.66 -1.37 14.64
C TYR A 122 2.08 -2.84 14.50
N ARG A 123 3.37 -3.14 14.67
CA ARG A 123 3.87 -4.53 14.70
C ARG A 123 3.17 -5.37 15.75
N SER A 124 2.92 -4.82 16.95
CA SER A 124 2.24 -5.55 18.01
C SER A 124 0.80 -5.92 17.69
N LEU A 125 0.25 -5.37 16.61
CA LEU A 125 -1.12 -5.61 16.12
C LEU A 125 -1.14 -6.30 14.75
N GLY A 126 0.01 -6.75 14.23
CA GLY A 126 0.13 -7.56 13.03
C GLY A 126 0.32 -6.78 11.72
N TRP A 127 0.51 -5.45 11.75
CA TRP A 127 1.10 -4.77 10.61
C TRP A 127 2.60 -5.05 10.54
N GLU A 128 3.12 -5.20 9.33
CA GLU A 128 4.56 -5.37 9.12
C GLU A 128 5.02 -4.59 7.89
N HIS A 129 6.29 -4.25 7.83
CA HIS A 129 6.86 -3.59 6.66
C HIS A 129 6.64 -4.41 5.39
N ALA A 130 6.14 -3.75 4.34
CA ALA A 130 5.77 -4.35 3.07
C ALA A 130 6.58 -3.78 1.92
N GLY A 131 6.32 -2.54 1.55
CA GLY A 131 6.99 -1.84 0.46
C GLY A 131 7.46 -0.45 0.86
N ALA A 132 7.77 0.34 -0.15
CA ALA A 132 8.15 1.73 0.03
C ALA A 132 7.54 2.64 -1.04
N LEU A 133 7.37 3.91 -0.70
CA LEU A 133 7.27 5.00 -1.64
C LEU A 133 8.69 5.44 -1.98
N HIS A 134 8.98 5.57 -3.26
CA HIS A 134 10.28 5.98 -3.76
C HIS A 134 10.19 7.40 -4.32
N ARG A 135 11.05 8.28 -3.82
CA ARG A 135 11.17 9.64 -4.37
C ARG A 135 12.55 9.77 -4.99
N ALA A 136 12.57 9.99 -6.30
CA ALA A 136 13.79 10.16 -7.08
C ALA A 136 14.00 11.62 -7.46
N THR A 137 15.26 12.04 -7.58
CA THR A 137 15.65 13.36 -8.07
C THR A 137 16.39 13.20 -9.39
N PHE A 138 15.94 13.92 -10.41
CA PHE A 138 16.49 13.90 -11.75
C PHE A 138 16.97 15.29 -12.16
N PRO A 139 18.08 15.41 -12.91
CA PRO A 139 18.41 16.65 -13.59
C PRO A 139 17.35 16.99 -14.65
N ALA A 140 16.78 18.19 -14.63
CA ALA A 140 15.74 18.58 -15.58
C ALA A 140 16.22 18.49 -17.05
N GLU A 141 17.47 18.80 -17.34
CA GLU A 141 18.08 18.67 -18.66
C GLU A 141 18.13 17.21 -19.15
N ALA A 142 18.36 16.25 -18.24
CA ALA A 142 18.37 14.83 -18.60
C ALA A 142 16.97 14.34 -19.01
N LEU A 143 15.93 14.85 -18.37
CA LEU A 143 14.53 14.55 -18.72
C LEU A 143 14.16 15.19 -20.08
N ARG A 144 14.62 16.42 -20.35
CA ARG A 144 14.44 17.08 -21.65
C ARG A 144 15.05 16.26 -22.78
N ALA A 145 16.20 15.64 -22.54
CA ALA A 145 16.91 14.84 -23.54
C ALA A 145 16.19 13.51 -23.89
N ILE A 146 15.23 13.06 -23.09
CA ILE A 146 14.47 11.82 -23.36
C ILE A 146 13.80 11.86 -24.73
N GLY A 147 13.20 12.97 -25.11
CA GLY A 147 12.52 13.25 -26.38
C GLY A 147 11.81 12.06 -27.04
N PRO A 148 10.50 12.10 -27.27
CA PRO A 148 9.79 11.00 -27.91
C PRO A 148 10.17 10.89 -29.41
N ALA A 149 10.32 9.66 -29.92
CA ALA A 149 10.39 9.39 -31.33
C ALA A 149 9.04 9.74 -32.03
N GLU A 150 7.95 9.43 -31.30
CA GLU A 150 6.59 9.81 -31.66
C GLU A 150 5.94 10.40 -30.39
N ARG A 151 5.21 11.51 -30.54
CA ARG A 151 4.56 12.18 -29.40
C ARG A 151 3.15 11.65 -29.21
N SER A 152 2.82 11.21 -28.00
CA SER A 152 1.43 10.98 -27.60
C SER A 152 0.71 12.33 -27.51
N PRO A 153 -0.54 12.44 -27.99
CA PRO A 153 -1.37 13.62 -27.75
C PRO A 153 -1.52 13.85 -26.23
N VAL A 154 -1.36 15.10 -25.82
CA VAL A 154 -1.50 15.50 -24.41
C VAL A 154 -2.39 16.73 -24.35
N ARG A 155 -3.35 16.71 -23.43
CA ARG A 155 -4.22 17.83 -23.14
C ARG A 155 -4.13 18.26 -21.67
N ARG A 156 -4.55 19.47 -21.36
CA ARG A 156 -4.76 19.86 -19.97
C ARG A 156 -5.93 19.07 -19.39
N MET A 157 -5.84 18.69 -18.14
CA MET A 157 -6.92 18.06 -17.40
C MET A 157 -7.41 18.95 -16.26
N GLY A 158 -8.54 18.60 -15.68
CA GLY A 158 -9.14 19.27 -14.54
C GLY A 158 -10.16 18.37 -13.84
N PRO A 159 -10.98 18.91 -12.90
CA PRO A 159 -11.85 18.11 -12.05
C PRO A 159 -12.83 17.17 -12.78
N GLY A 160 -13.22 17.55 -14.00
CA GLY A 160 -14.10 16.72 -14.85
C GLY A 160 -13.47 15.43 -15.34
N ASP A 161 -12.13 15.31 -15.26
CA ASP A 161 -11.36 14.17 -15.78
C ASP A 161 -11.10 13.10 -14.70
N ALA A 162 -11.57 13.30 -13.46
CA ALA A 162 -11.30 12.40 -12.33
C ALA A 162 -11.63 10.91 -12.65
N ALA A 163 -12.78 10.65 -13.27
CA ALA A 163 -13.16 9.29 -13.67
C ALA A 163 -12.19 8.69 -14.70
N GLU A 164 -11.74 9.48 -15.69
CA GLU A 164 -10.79 9.03 -16.71
C GLU A 164 -9.42 8.73 -16.10
N VAL A 165 -8.95 9.54 -15.13
CA VAL A 165 -7.72 9.28 -14.36
C VAL A 165 -7.80 7.93 -13.64
N ILE A 166 -8.90 7.65 -12.96
CA ILE A 166 -9.14 6.37 -12.26
C ILE A 166 -9.13 5.19 -13.24
N GLU A 167 -9.77 5.33 -14.39
CA GLU A 167 -9.76 4.30 -15.43
C GLU A 167 -8.36 4.03 -15.98
N ILE A 168 -7.58 5.09 -16.25
CA ILE A 168 -6.18 4.97 -16.69
C ILE A 168 -5.36 4.23 -15.64
N MET A 169 -5.46 4.64 -14.36
CA MET A 169 -4.78 3.96 -13.26
C MET A 169 -5.13 2.47 -13.23
N GLY A 170 -6.41 2.13 -13.36
CA GLY A 170 -6.89 0.76 -13.40
C GLY A 170 -6.25 -0.05 -14.53
N ARG A 171 -6.28 0.48 -15.75
CA ARG A 171 -5.71 -0.20 -16.94
C ARG A 171 -4.19 -0.36 -16.81
N VAL A 172 -3.49 0.69 -16.43
CA VAL A 172 -2.01 0.68 -16.35
C VAL A 172 -1.54 -0.27 -15.25
N HIS A 173 -2.11 -0.17 -14.04
CA HIS A 173 -1.72 -1.06 -12.94
C HIS A 173 -2.08 -2.53 -13.20
N ALA A 174 -3.21 -2.81 -13.86
CA ALA A 174 -3.56 -4.17 -14.28
C ALA A 174 -2.58 -4.71 -15.33
N GLY A 175 -2.28 -3.92 -16.36
CA GLY A 175 -1.36 -4.29 -17.44
C GLY A 175 0.07 -4.51 -16.95
N ALA A 176 0.57 -3.65 -16.06
CA ALA A 176 1.88 -3.75 -15.44
C ALA A 176 1.96 -4.84 -14.33
N ARG A 177 0.83 -5.48 -13.98
CA ARG A 177 0.74 -6.40 -12.82
C ARG A 177 1.31 -5.78 -11.55
N ALA A 178 1.03 -4.51 -11.33
CA ALA A 178 1.54 -3.75 -10.21
C ALA A 178 1.11 -4.33 -8.87
N SER A 179 1.94 -4.13 -7.85
CA SER A 179 1.63 -4.50 -6.46
C SER A 179 1.91 -3.30 -5.56
N GLY A 180 0.91 -2.91 -4.76
CA GLY A 180 1.03 -1.84 -3.77
C GLY A 180 0.43 -0.49 -4.15
N PRO A 181 0.41 -0.02 -5.43
CA PRO A 181 -0.24 1.24 -5.75
C PRO A 181 -1.67 1.31 -5.23
N ILE A 182 -2.09 2.53 -4.88
CA ILE A 182 -3.43 2.82 -4.38
C ILE A 182 -4.15 3.79 -5.32
N CYS A 183 -5.47 3.81 -5.26
CA CYS A 183 -6.30 4.82 -5.88
C CYS A 183 -7.33 5.33 -4.89
N TRP A 184 -7.50 6.63 -4.83
CA TRP A 184 -8.54 7.32 -4.12
C TRP A 184 -9.87 7.23 -4.87
N ASP A 185 -10.95 7.58 -4.19
CA ASP A 185 -12.27 7.71 -4.81
C ASP A 185 -12.37 8.94 -5.74
N GLU A 186 -13.38 8.96 -6.59
CA GLU A 186 -13.59 10.03 -7.55
C GLU A 186 -13.81 11.40 -6.90
N PRO A 187 -14.57 11.56 -5.79
CA PRO A 187 -14.70 12.83 -5.12
C PRO A 187 -13.36 13.41 -4.63
N THR A 188 -12.47 12.57 -4.10
CA THR A 188 -11.13 13.00 -3.68
C THR A 188 -10.26 13.41 -4.86
N TRP A 189 -10.30 12.65 -5.97
CA TRP A 189 -9.61 13.02 -7.20
C TRP A 189 -10.10 14.36 -7.75
N ARG A 190 -11.40 14.63 -7.72
CA ARG A 190 -11.95 15.92 -8.15
C ARG A 190 -11.38 17.09 -7.36
N LEU A 191 -11.30 16.96 -6.03
CA LEU A 191 -10.71 18.00 -5.17
C LEU A 191 -9.25 18.26 -5.52
N TRP A 192 -8.45 17.22 -5.74
CA TRP A 192 -7.04 17.39 -6.10
C TRP A 192 -6.83 17.99 -7.47
N LEU A 193 -7.71 17.70 -8.41
CA LEU A 193 -7.64 18.30 -9.75
C LEU A 193 -8.17 19.76 -9.79
N GLU A 194 -8.62 20.32 -8.66
CA GLU A 194 -8.98 21.73 -8.48
C GLU A 194 -7.83 22.58 -7.94
N GLU A 195 -6.71 21.98 -7.50
CA GLU A 195 -5.56 22.69 -6.94
C GLU A 195 -4.97 23.68 -7.98
N GLU A 196 -4.97 24.99 -7.63
CA GLU A 196 -4.59 26.05 -8.56
C GLU A 196 -3.09 26.07 -8.88
N ASP A 197 -2.25 25.58 -7.96
CA ASP A 197 -0.79 25.57 -8.12
C ASP A 197 -0.28 24.38 -8.94
N ASP A 198 -1.16 23.42 -9.29
CA ASP A 198 -0.79 22.21 -10.00
C ASP A 198 -0.93 22.35 -11.51
N PHE A 199 0.04 21.80 -12.23
CA PHE A 199 0.03 21.64 -13.67
C PHE A 199 -0.41 20.22 -14.02
N LEU A 200 -1.56 20.11 -14.69
CA LEU A 200 -2.29 18.87 -14.88
C LEU A 200 -2.35 18.52 -16.36
N TYR A 201 -1.80 17.38 -16.77
CA TYR A 201 -1.83 16.92 -18.17
C TYR A 201 -2.24 15.47 -18.29
N LEU A 202 -3.08 15.18 -19.26
CA LEU A 202 -3.63 13.88 -19.56
C LEU A 202 -3.29 13.42 -20.98
N ALA A 203 -2.93 12.16 -21.12
CA ALA A 203 -2.78 11.43 -22.35
C ALA A 203 -3.76 10.24 -22.38
N ASP A 204 -3.91 9.52 -23.49
CA ASP A 204 -4.86 8.40 -23.63
C ASP A 204 -4.59 7.26 -22.64
N ASP A 205 -3.33 7.05 -22.25
CA ASP A 205 -2.90 5.97 -21.37
C ASP A 205 -1.96 6.44 -20.23
N GLY A 206 -2.06 7.72 -19.84
CA GLY A 206 -1.25 8.25 -18.76
C GLY A 206 -1.59 9.68 -18.41
N PHE A 207 -1.02 10.15 -17.32
CA PHE A 207 -1.17 11.53 -16.85
C PHE A 207 0.04 11.97 -16.05
N VAL A 208 0.15 13.30 -15.82
CA VAL A 208 1.13 13.90 -14.92
C VAL A 208 0.52 15.05 -14.16
N ILE A 209 0.87 15.12 -12.87
CA ILE A 209 0.56 16.22 -11.95
C ILE A 209 1.87 16.71 -11.39
N TYR A 210 2.20 17.99 -11.58
CA TYR A 210 3.41 18.58 -11.05
C TYR A 210 3.22 20.05 -10.70
N ARG A 211 4.08 20.57 -9.83
CA ARG A 211 4.11 22.00 -9.45
C ARG A 211 5.54 22.52 -9.41
N TRP A 212 5.68 23.81 -9.36
CA TRP A 212 6.94 24.46 -9.05
C TRP A 212 7.19 24.49 -7.55
N ASP A 213 8.40 24.17 -7.15
CA ASP A 213 8.91 24.33 -5.77
C ASP A 213 10.18 25.17 -5.81
N GLY A 214 10.01 26.51 -5.75
CA GLY A 214 11.06 27.48 -6.05
C GLY A 214 11.51 27.37 -7.50
N ASP A 215 12.81 27.11 -7.70
CA ASP A 215 13.41 26.92 -9.03
C ASP A 215 13.47 25.44 -9.46
N ASP A 216 12.81 24.54 -8.70
CA ASP A 216 12.74 23.11 -9.01
C ASP A 216 11.30 22.70 -9.32
N ILE A 217 11.13 21.46 -9.76
CA ILE A 217 9.81 20.86 -10.04
C ILE A 217 9.58 19.69 -9.10
N GLU A 218 8.42 19.64 -8.47
CA GLU A 218 7.90 18.48 -7.75
C GLU A 218 6.81 17.81 -8.60
N VAL A 219 7.00 16.52 -8.90
CA VAL A 219 6.03 15.68 -9.60
C VAL A 219 5.33 14.81 -8.57
N ASP A 220 4.07 15.12 -8.29
CA ASP A 220 3.27 14.39 -7.31
C ASP A 220 2.77 13.06 -7.88
N ALA A 221 2.41 13.04 -9.16
CA ALA A 221 1.98 11.82 -9.83
C ALA A 221 2.41 11.84 -11.31
N LEU A 222 3.00 10.75 -11.77
CA LEU A 222 3.18 10.46 -13.19
C LEU A 222 2.91 8.98 -13.41
N LEU A 223 2.01 8.68 -14.32
CA LEU A 223 1.68 7.34 -14.74
C LEU A 223 1.64 7.27 -16.26
N ALA A 224 2.24 6.24 -16.84
CA ALA A 224 2.26 6.04 -18.28
C ALA A 224 2.11 4.54 -18.62
N GLY A 225 1.18 4.22 -19.50
CA GLY A 225 0.91 2.87 -19.98
C GLY A 225 1.75 2.44 -21.16
N SER A 226 2.42 3.38 -21.84
CA SER A 226 3.26 3.11 -23.02
C SER A 226 4.58 3.89 -22.99
N GLU A 227 5.55 3.42 -23.79
CA GLU A 227 6.83 4.13 -23.99
C GLU A 227 6.61 5.54 -24.56
N ALA A 228 5.71 5.69 -25.53
CA ALA A 228 5.42 6.97 -26.17
C ALA A 228 4.88 7.98 -25.14
N THR A 229 3.96 7.56 -24.29
CA THR A 229 3.40 8.40 -23.22
C THR A 229 4.44 8.71 -22.15
N ALA A 230 5.22 7.72 -21.69
CA ALA A 230 6.29 7.94 -20.71
C ALA A 230 7.30 8.97 -21.22
N ARG A 231 7.80 8.83 -22.45
CA ARG A 231 8.71 9.79 -23.08
C ARG A 231 8.08 11.19 -23.22
N THR A 232 6.83 11.23 -23.62
CA THR A 232 6.11 12.51 -23.82
C THR A 232 5.97 13.25 -22.49
N LEU A 233 5.49 12.58 -21.43
CA LEU A 233 5.25 13.21 -20.14
C LEU A 233 6.56 13.63 -19.45
N TRP A 234 7.58 12.79 -19.45
CA TRP A 234 8.88 13.15 -18.87
C TRP A 234 9.59 14.28 -19.65
N SER A 235 9.52 14.28 -20.97
CA SER A 235 10.09 15.37 -21.77
C SER A 235 9.30 16.68 -21.64
N LEU A 236 7.99 16.60 -21.38
CA LEU A 236 7.16 17.77 -21.10
C LEU A 236 7.65 18.47 -19.82
N ILE A 237 7.84 17.73 -18.74
CA ILE A 237 8.42 18.26 -17.49
C ILE A 237 9.84 18.80 -17.77
N GLY A 238 10.67 18.02 -18.44
CA GLY A 238 12.05 18.40 -18.78
C GLY A 238 12.16 19.65 -19.68
N SER A 239 11.08 20.05 -20.38
CA SER A 239 11.05 21.26 -21.19
C SER A 239 11.30 22.54 -20.37
N SER A 240 11.06 22.47 -19.06
CA SER A 240 11.31 23.56 -18.11
C SER A 240 12.78 23.69 -17.69
N SER A 241 13.71 22.89 -18.22
CA SER A 241 15.13 22.86 -17.86
C SER A 241 15.90 24.16 -18.11
N SER A 242 15.31 25.13 -18.79
CA SER A 242 15.87 26.49 -18.87
C SER A 242 15.78 27.29 -17.57
N ILE A 243 14.91 26.85 -16.63
CA ILE A 243 14.70 27.46 -15.31
C ILE A 243 14.95 26.40 -14.24
N ALA A 244 14.28 25.25 -14.34
CA ALA A 244 14.41 24.17 -13.36
C ALA A 244 15.78 23.49 -13.45
N THR A 245 16.45 23.33 -12.32
CA THR A 245 17.70 22.58 -12.21
C THR A 245 17.42 21.11 -11.97
N SER A 246 16.46 20.80 -11.09
CA SER A 246 16.09 19.45 -10.71
C SER A 246 14.59 19.20 -10.75
N VAL A 247 14.25 17.92 -10.87
CA VAL A 247 12.89 17.41 -10.82
C VAL A 247 12.85 16.32 -9.75
N ARG A 248 12.05 16.49 -8.71
CA ARG A 248 11.75 15.46 -7.73
C ARG A 248 10.44 14.78 -8.11
N ALA A 249 10.41 13.46 -8.09
CA ALA A 249 9.23 12.71 -8.48
C ALA A 249 9.03 11.46 -7.62
N ILE A 250 7.77 11.13 -7.36
CA ILE A 250 7.39 9.82 -6.83
C ILE A 250 7.34 8.85 -8.00
N VAL A 251 8.10 7.76 -7.90
CA VAL A 251 8.27 6.79 -8.99
C VAL A 251 8.15 5.34 -8.49
N ALA A 252 7.81 4.42 -9.40
CA ALA A 252 7.97 2.99 -9.13
C ALA A 252 9.47 2.63 -8.98
N PRO A 253 9.84 1.58 -8.23
CA PRO A 253 11.24 1.17 -8.10
C PRO A 253 11.88 0.78 -9.44
N ASP A 254 11.07 0.35 -10.39
CA ASP A 254 11.42 -0.03 -11.76
C ASP A 254 10.72 0.88 -12.79
N ASP A 255 10.54 2.17 -12.46
CA ASP A 255 9.91 3.13 -13.37
C ASP A 255 10.69 3.24 -14.67
N PRO A 256 10.01 3.26 -15.84
CA PRO A 256 10.66 3.38 -17.15
C PRO A 256 11.64 4.53 -17.28
N VAL A 257 11.46 5.63 -16.53
CA VAL A 257 12.36 6.80 -16.57
C VAL A 257 13.82 6.42 -16.34
N PHE A 258 14.11 5.42 -15.49
CA PHE A 258 15.47 4.99 -15.20
C PHE A 258 16.18 4.37 -16.42
N TRP A 259 15.43 3.89 -17.42
CA TRP A 259 15.95 3.35 -18.69
C TRP A 259 15.82 4.33 -19.86
N LEU A 260 15.03 5.38 -19.69
CA LEU A 260 14.83 6.42 -20.70
C LEU A 260 15.91 7.51 -20.63
N ILE A 261 16.42 7.81 -19.44
CA ILE A 261 17.50 8.79 -19.23
C ILE A 261 18.81 8.25 -19.79
N GLY A 262 19.40 8.98 -20.77
CA GLY A 262 20.66 8.57 -21.41
C GLY A 262 21.89 8.75 -20.55
N GLU A 263 21.97 9.83 -19.78
CA GLU A 263 23.09 10.13 -18.89
C GLU A 263 22.61 10.62 -17.53
N ARG A 264 23.15 10.03 -16.47
CA ARG A 264 22.99 10.47 -15.10
C ARG A 264 24.27 10.17 -14.31
N LYS A 265 24.69 11.11 -13.48
CA LYS A 265 25.94 10.98 -12.69
C LYS A 265 25.75 10.19 -11.41
N LYS A 266 24.54 10.19 -10.85
CA LYS A 266 24.20 9.62 -9.54
C LYS A 266 22.72 9.36 -9.45
N ASP A 267 22.36 8.25 -8.85
CA ASP A 267 20.96 7.97 -8.47
C ASP A 267 20.70 8.57 -7.09
N GLU A 268 19.74 9.48 -7.03
CA GLU A 268 19.25 10.05 -5.77
C GLU A 268 17.82 9.53 -5.55
N VAL A 269 17.72 8.40 -4.84
CA VAL A 269 16.42 7.79 -4.51
C VAL A 269 16.30 7.65 -3.00
N THR A 270 15.30 8.28 -2.43
CA THR A 270 14.91 8.11 -1.03
C THR A 270 13.70 7.19 -0.94
N GLN A 271 13.56 6.50 0.21
CA GLN A 271 12.50 5.55 0.43
C GLN A 271 11.76 5.84 1.74
N THR A 272 10.44 5.88 1.69
CA THR A 272 9.58 5.92 2.88
C THR A 272 8.80 4.62 2.96
N ARG A 273 9.14 3.78 3.95
CA ARG A 273 8.52 2.45 4.11
C ARG A 273 7.12 2.57 4.70
N TRP A 274 6.20 1.79 4.16
CA TRP A 274 4.86 1.61 4.69
C TRP A 274 4.67 0.20 5.26
N MET A 275 3.66 0.05 6.11
CA MET A 275 3.31 -1.22 6.74
C MET A 275 1.96 -1.71 6.22
N PHE A 276 1.82 -3.03 6.20
CA PHE A 276 0.67 -3.75 5.65
C PHE A 276 0.15 -4.79 6.62
N ARG A 277 -1.16 -5.02 6.62
CA ARG A 277 -1.82 -6.04 7.41
C ARG A 277 -2.90 -6.74 6.60
N VAL A 278 -2.93 -8.05 6.68
CA VAL A 278 -4.09 -8.86 6.25
C VAL A 278 -5.14 -8.82 7.36
N VAL A 279 -6.32 -8.30 7.04
CA VAL A 279 -7.46 -8.12 7.97
C VAL A 279 -8.43 -9.29 7.89
N ASP A 280 -8.70 -9.77 6.68
CA ASP A 280 -9.50 -10.98 6.39
C ASP A 280 -8.69 -11.87 5.45
N LEU A 281 -8.17 -12.98 5.99
CA LEU A 281 -7.22 -13.83 5.27
C LEU A 281 -7.84 -14.49 4.03
N PRO A 282 -9.01 -15.13 4.07
CA PRO A 282 -9.65 -15.70 2.90
C PRO A 282 -9.93 -14.66 1.82
N ALA A 283 -10.53 -13.53 2.19
CA ALA A 283 -10.89 -12.48 1.24
C ALA A 283 -9.63 -11.83 0.63
N ALA A 284 -8.58 -11.62 1.43
CA ALA A 284 -7.31 -11.08 0.95
C ALA A 284 -6.66 -12.01 -0.08
N VAL A 285 -6.55 -13.30 0.20
CA VAL A 285 -5.96 -14.27 -0.74
C VAL A 285 -6.80 -14.40 -2.01
N ALA A 286 -8.12 -14.40 -1.92
CA ALA A 286 -9.01 -14.45 -3.08
C ALA A 286 -8.94 -13.17 -3.94
N GLY A 287 -8.75 -12.00 -3.32
CA GLY A 287 -8.64 -10.72 -4.03
C GLY A 287 -7.29 -10.50 -4.70
N ARG A 288 -6.21 -11.07 -4.15
CA ARG A 288 -4.85 -10.92 -4.67
C ARG A 288 -4.67 -11.61 -6.03
N GLY A 289 -3.95 -10.97 -6.96
CA GLY A 289 -3.35 -11.65 -8.10
C GLY A 289 -2.08 -12.40 -7.72
N PHE A 290 -1.74 -13.40 -8.51
CA PHE A 290 -0.55 -14.23 -8.34
C PHE A 290 0.21 -14.36 -9.67
N PRO A 291 1.52 -14.68 -9.66
CA PRO A 291 2.27 -14.88 -10.89
C PRO A 291 1.67 -16.00 -11.75
N ASP A 292 1.57 -15.78 -13.05
CA ASP A 292 1.14 -16.81 -13.99
C ASP A 292 2.09 -18.01 -13.97
N GLY A 293 1.57 -19.20 -14.18
CA GLY A 293 2.34 -20.43 -14.20
C GLY A 293 2.78 -20.94 -12.81
N VAL A 294 2.50 -20.20 -11.74
CA VAL A 294 2.72 -20.67 -10.38
C VAL A 294 1.53 -21.49 -9.91
N THR A 295 1.83 -22.66 -9.37
CA THR A 295 0.87 -23.51 -8.67
C THR A 295 1.33 -23.70 -7.23
N LEU A 296 0.43 -23.50 -6.28
CA LEU A 296 0.65 -23.73 -4.86
C LEU A 296 -0.51 -24.57 -4.33
N ASP A 297 -0.21 -25.58 -3.54
CA ASP A 297 -1.18 -26.26 -2.69
C ASP A 297 -0.44 -26.67 -1.40
N THR A 298 -0.66 -25.91 -0.34
CA THR A 298 0.03 -26.11 0.94
C THR A 298 -0.86 -25.73 2.11
N VAL A 299 -0.54 -26.26 3.28
CA VAL A 299 -1.19 -25.85 4.54
C VAL A 299 -0.20 -25.06 5.37
N VAL A 300 -0.65 -23.90 5.86
CA VAL A 300 0.08 -23.07 6.82
C VAL A 300 -0.79 -22.81 8.04
N ARG A 301 -0.18 -22.53 9.17
CA ARG A 301 -0.88 -22.02 10.37
C ARG A 301 -0.60 -20.53 10.50
N VAL A 302 -1.63 -19.73 10.75
CA VAL A 302 -1.50 -18.32 11.09
C VAL A 302 -1.91 -18.10 12.54
N GLU A 303 -1.12 -17.31 13.25
CA GLU A 303 -1.37 -16.90 14.64
C GLU A 303 -1.67 -15.40 14.66
N ASP A 304 -2.95 -15.06 14.79
CA ASP A 304 -3.43 -13.67 14.88
C ASP A 304 -4.26 -13.47 16.16
N PRO A 305 -3.63 -13.12 17.28
CA PRO A 305 -4.34 -12.94 18.55
C PRO A 305 -5.29 -11.74 18.55
N HIS A 306 -5.16 -10.84 17.58
CA HIS A 306 -6.00 -9.64 17.46
C HIS A 306 -7.16 -9.80 16.46
N ARG A 307 -7.10 -10.83 15.61
CA ARG A 307 -8.18 -11.24 14.70
C ARG A 307 -8.29 -12.76 14.73
N PRO A 308 -8.99 -13.32 15.73
CA PRO A 308 -9.11 -14.78 15.88
C PRO A 308 -9.67 -15.48 14.63
N ALA A 309 -10.47 -14.79 13.82
CA ALA A 309 -10.98 -15.32 12.55
C ALA A 309 -9.87 -15.67 11.54
N ASN A 310 -8.69 -15.04 11.63
CA ASN A 310 -7.52 -15.36 10.81
C ASN A 310 -6.67 -16.49 11.41
N SER A 311 -6.86 -16.80 12.70
CA SER A 311 -6.05 -17.81 13.40
C SER A 311 -6.49 -19.22 13.03
N GLY A 312 -5.52 -20.10 12.84
CA GLY A 312 -5.78 -21.51 12.54
C GLY A 312 -4.92 -22.04 11.40
N ALA A 313 -5.19 -23.27 11.00
CA ALA A 313 -4.59 -23.87 9.82
C ALA A 313 -5.40 -23.50 8.58
N TRP A 314 -4.70 -23.11 7.53
CA TRP A 314 -5.26 -22.66 6.26
C TRP A 314 -4.62 -23.42 5.10
N ARG A 315 -5.44 -24.05 4.26
CA ARG A 315 -4.99 -24.56 2.96
C ARG A 315 -4.94 -23.39 1.98
N LEU A 316 -3.75 -23.08 1.49
CA LEU A 316 -3.50 -22.07 0.48
C LEU A 316 -3.37 -22.78 -0.88
N SER A 317 -4.21 -22.40 -1.83
CA SER A 317 -4.18 -22.92 -3.20
C SER A 317 -4.00 -21.75 -4.16
N VAL A 318 -3.03 -21.84 -5.09
CA VAL A 318 -2.83 -20.89 -6.17
C VAL A 318 -2.80 -21.63 -7.50
N ARG A 319 -3.58 -21.16 -8.46
CA ARG A 319 -3.59 -21.70 -9.83
C ARG A 319 -4.10 -20.65 -10.81
N GLY A 320 -3.43 -20.53 -11.97
CA GLY A 320 -3.87 -19.63 -13.06
C GLY A 320 -3.98 -18.17 -12.63
N GLY A 321 -3.05 -17.68 -11.81
CA GLY A 321 -3.03 -16.29 -11.30
C GLY A 321 -4.06 -15.98 -10.22
N ALA A 322 -4.84 -16.96 -9.75
CA ALA A 322 -5.84 -16.80 -8.68
C ALA A 322 -5.45 -17.62 -7.44
N GLY A 323 -5.81 -17.12 -6.26
CA GLY A 323 -5.56 -17.77 -4.98
C GLY A 323 -6.84 -18.02 -4.19
N GLU A 324 -6.79 -19.02 -3.32
CA GLU A 324 -7.84 -19.36 -2.38
C GLU A 324 -7.22 -19.77 -1.05
N ALA A 325 -7.86 -19.41 0.05
CA ALA A 325 -7.53 -19.88 1.39
C ALA A 325 -8.77 -20.50 2.03
N ARG A 326 -8.67 -21.76 2.44
CA ARG A 326 -9.74 -22.47 3.13
C ARG A 326 -9.25 -22.97 4.50
N PRO A 327 -10.12 -23.00 5.53
CA PRO A 327 -9.78 -23.66 6.78
C PRO A 327 -9.34 -25.10 6.54
N ALA A 328 -8.33 -25.54 7.25
CA ALA A 328 -7.78 -26.88 7.16
C ALA A 328 -7.54 -27.47 8.55
N GLU A 329 -7.45 -28.80 8.63
CA GLU A 329 -6.98 -29.47 9.82
C GLU A 329 -5.48 -29.81 9.65
N ALA A 330 -4.71 -29.47 10.68
CA ALA A 330 -3.30 -29.82 10.74
C ALA A 330 -2.89 -29.99 12.20
N PRO A 331 -2.21 -31.09 12.55
CA PRO A 331 -1.67 -31.26 13.90
C PRO A 331 -0.73 -30.10 14.27
N PRO A 332 -0.65 -29.72 15.54
CA PRO A 332 0.37 -28.77 16.00
C PRO A 332 1.78 -29.27 15.64
N GLY A 333 2.60 -28.36 15.10
CA GLY A 333 3.98 -28.68 14.73
C GLY A 333 4.15 -29.49 13.43
N SER A 334 3.09 -29.66 12.61
CA SER A 334 3.18 -30.39 11.33
C SER A 334 3.24 -29.47 10.10
N VAL A 335 2.97 -28.19 10.25
CA VAL A 335 2.89 -27.22 9.15
C VAL A 335 3.63 -25.93 9.50
N PRO A 336 4.07 -25.15 8.50
CA PRO A 336 4.67 -23.83 8.73
C PRO A 336 3.73 -22.93 9.54
N VAL A 337 4.31 -22.17 10.49
CA VAL A 337 3.58 -21.25 11.35
C VAL A 337 4.03 -19.81 11.06
N LEU A 338 3.09 -18.94 10.77
CA LEU A 338 3.31 -17.51 10.56
C LEU A 338 2.60 -16.70 11.64
N THR A 339 3.28 -15.70 12.18
CA THR A 339 2.59 -14.66 12.95
C THR A 339 1.69 -13.83 12.02
N ALA A 340 0.74 -13.06 12.57
CA ALA A 340 -0.10 -12.15 11.77
C ALA A 340 0.74 -11.19 10.92
N GLY A 341 1.81 -10.61 11.49
CA GLY A 341 2.75 -9.77 10.74
C GLY A 341 3.56 -10.56 9.71
N GLY A 342 3.95 -11.80 10.05
CA GLY A 342 4.65 -12.69 9.13
C GLY A 342 3.83 -13.05 7.91
N PHE A 343 2.52 -13.35 8.08
CA PHE A 343 1.64 -13.61 6.95
C PHE A 343 1.38 -12.34 6.12
N SER A 344 1.21 -11.20 6.78
CA SER A 344 1.05 -9.90 6.09
C SER A 344 2.28 -9.55 5.25
N ALA A 345 3.48 -9.76 5.79
CA ALA A 345 4.73 -9.54 5.07
C ALA A 345 4.93 -10.54 3.92
N LEU A 346 4.62 -11.83 4.11
CA LEU A 346 4.64 -12.83 3.05
C LEU A 346 3.69 -12.46 1.91
N PHE A 347 2.45 -12.09 2.26
CA PHE A 347 1.45 -11.61 1.30
C PHE A 347 1.98 -10.44 0.47
N ALA A 348 2.73 -9.54 1.08
CA ALA A 348 3.34 -8.38 0.42
C ALA A 348 4.63 -8.73 -0.36
N GLY A 349 5.06 -9.98 -0.38
CA GLY A 349 6.23 -10.43 -1.17
C GLY A 349 7.56 -10.38 -0.42
N VAL A 350 7.54 -10.19 0.90
CA VAL A 350 8.78 -10.33 1.69
C VAL A 350 9.26 -11.79 1.58
N PRO A 351 10.54 -12.03 1.24
CA PRO A 351 11.06 -13.39 1.05
C PRO A 351 10.81 -14.29 2.26
N ALA A 352 10.26 -15.48 2.04
CA ALA A 352 9.95 -16.44 3.10
C ALA A 352 11.21 -16.81 3.91
N ALA A 353 12.37 -16.89 3.25
CA ALA A 353 13.65 -17.09 3.91
C ALA A 353 14.02 -15.95 4.88
N THR A 354 13.64 -14.69 4.57
CA THR A 354 13.82 -13.56 5.47
C THR A 354 12.88 -13.64 6.67
N LEU A 355 11.62 -14.01 6.44
CA LEU A 355 10.63 -14.20 7.50
C LEU A 355 11.03 -15.35 8.44
N HIS A 356 11.59 -16.42 7.89
CA HIS A 356 12.11 -17.54 8.70
C HIS A 356 13.28 -17.09 9.60
N ARG A 357 14.25 -16.38 9.04
CA ARG A 357 15.40 -15.85 9.82
C ARG A 357 15.00 -14.80 10.85
N SER A 358 13.89 -14.10 10.65
CA SER A 358 13.38 -13.11 11.62
C SER A 358 12.46 -13.71 12.69
N GLY A 359 12.13 -15.01 12.60
CA GLY A 359 11.18 -15.66 13.51
C GLY A 359 9.72 -15.37 13.22
N ALA A 360 9.39 -14.65 12.16
CA ALA A 360 8.01 -14.36 11.74
C ALA A 360 7.35 -15.55 11.01
N LEU A 361 8.16 -16.48 10.51
CA LEU A 361 7.79 -17.78 9.93
C LEU A 361 8.63 -18.88 10.60
N THR A 362 7.99 -19.90 11.13
CA THR A 362 8.64 -21.10 11.67
C THR A 362 8.26 -22.30 10.82
N VAL A 363 9.24 -23.07 10.37
CA VAL A 363 9.02 -24.34 9.67
C VAL A 363 9.41 -25.46 10.63
N PRO A 364 8.46 -26.33 11.07
CA PRO A 364 8.75 -27.44 11.95
C PRO A 364 9.63 -28.49 11.26
N SER A 365 10.52 -29.14 12.02
CA SER A 365 11.30 -30.28 11.53
C SER A 365 10.37 -31.42 11.15
N GLY A 366 10.46 -31.95 9.92
CA GLY A 366 9.59 -33.03 9.44
C GLY A 366 8.36 -32.57 8.60
N THR A 367 8.23 -31.28 8.29
CA THR A 367 7.21 -30.79 7.35
C THR A 367 7.52 -31.30 5.95
N ALA A 368 6.58 -31.99 5.29
CA ALA A 368 6.78 -32.41 3.89
C ALA A 368 6.85 -31.18 2.97
N SER A 369 7.77 -31.19 2.01
CA SER A 369 7.82 -30.15 0.97
C SER A 369 6.53 -30.19 0.16
N PRO A 370 5.83 -29.05 -0.06
CA PRO A 370 4.68 -29.04 -0.94
C PRO A 370 5.14 -29.27 -2.38
N ASP A 371 4.40 -30.10 -3.13
CA ASP A 371 4.69 -30.36 -4.54
C ASP A 371 4.59 -29.06 -5.35
N ALA A 372 5.72 -28.53 -5.74
CA ALA A 372 5.83 -27.28 -6.51
C ALA A 372 5.64 -27.47 -8.02
N THR A 373 5.54 -28.71 -8.50
CA THR A 373 5.30 -29.04 -9.91
C THR A 373 4.71 -30.45 -10.01
N GLY A 374 3.77 -30.66 -10.90
CA GLY A 374 3.14 -31.96 -11.16
C GLY A 374 4.07 -33.04 -11.72
N VAL A 375 5.15 -33.35 -11.01
CA VAL A 375 6.04 -34.47 -11.27
C VAL A 375 5.80 -35.49 -10.17
N THR A 376 5.09 -36.56 -10.55
CA THR A 376 4.94 -37.77 -9.74
C THR A 376 6.27 -38.45 -9.53
N GLY A 377 6.89 -38.27 -8.38
CA GLY A 377 8.02 -39.06 -7.90
C GLY A 377 7.63 -39.71 -6.58
N ALA A 378 7.86 -41.02 -6.48
CA ALA A 378 7.57 -41.84 -5.30
C ALA A 378 8.21 -41.28 -4.01
N PRO A 379 7.64 -41.48 -2.82
CA PRO A 379 8.23 -41.03 -1.57
C PRO A 379 9.39 -41.91 -1.19
N ASP A 380 10.60 -41.41 -1.33
CA ASP A 380 11.76 -42.02 -0.74
C ASP A 380 12.07 -41.43 0.64
N ALA A 381 12.36 -42.36 1.52
CA ALA A 381 12.43 -42.30 2.95
C ALA A 381 13.45 -41.27 3.51
N ALA A 382 13.07 -40.81 4.68
CA ALA A 382 13.81 -40.08 5.73
C ALA A 382 13.51 -38.59 5.79
N GLY A 383 12.49 -38.29 6.45
CA GLY A 383 11.97 -37.25 7.30
C GLY A 383 12.85 -36.08 7.75
N ALA A 384 13.64 -35.48 6.91
CA ALA A 384 14.10 -34.12 7.11
C ALA A 384 13.22 -33.25 6.20
N ALA A 385 12.33 -32.44 6.81
CA ALA A 385 11.61 -31.42 6.07
C ALA A 385 12.62 -30.62 5.25
N ASP A 386 12.45 -30.58 3.94
CA ASP A 386 13.16 -29.64 3.11
C ASP A 386 12.62 -28.23 3.40
N VAL A 387 13.15 -27.64 4.48
CA VAL A 387 12.82 -26.27 4.88
C VAL A 387 13.00 -25.32 3.70
N ALA A 388 14.05 -25.54 2.89
CA ALA A 388 14.33 -24.72 1.72
C ALA A 388 13.24 -24.86 0.66
N GLY A 389 12.71 -26.07 0.44
CA GLY A 389 11.60 -26.31 -0.49
C GLY A 389 10.33 -25.61 -0.07
N VAL A 390 9.93 -25.71 1.21
CA VAL A 390 8.76 -25.00 1.75
C VAL A 390 8.89 -23.50 1.59
N LEU A 391 10.06 -22.94 1.95
CA LEU A 391 10.29 -21.51 1.83
C LEU A 391 10.26 -21.05 0.36
N GLY A 392 10.88 -21.81 -0.53
CA GLY A 392 10.96 -21.49 -1.96
C GLY A 392 9.59 -21.47 -2.63
N VAL A 393 8.70 -22.39 -2.28
CA VAL A 393 7.34 -22.47 -2.84
C VAL A 393 6.49 -21.29 -2.37
N LEU A 394 6.51 -20.97 -1.07
CA LEU A 394 5.80 -19.81 -0.53
C LEU A 394 6.32 -18.49 -1.14
N GLU A 395 7.64 -18.34 -1.21
CA GLU A 395 8.26 -17.14 -1.80
C GLU A 395 7.88 -16.96 -3.28
N THR A 396 7.89 -18.06 -4.04
CA THR A 396 7.54 -18.03 -5.47
C THR A 396 6.07 -17.62 -5.66
N ALA A 397 5.16 -18.18 -4.86
CA ALA A 397 3.74 -17.90 -4.98
C ALA A 397 3.39 -16.45 -4.59
N PHE A 398 4.01 -15.95 -3.53
CA PHE A 398 3.73 -14.60 -3.02
C PHE A 398 4.69 -13.52 -3.53
N ARG A 399 5.52 -13.83 -4.51
CA ARG A 399 6.48 -12.87 -5.07
C ARG A 399 5.78 -11.58 -5.48
N ALA A 400 6.30 -10.45 -4.99
CA ALA A 400 5.87 -9.10 -5.35
C ALA A 400 7.00 -8.10 -5.02
N THR A 401 6.98 -6.95 -5.70
CA THR A 401 7.81 -5.77 -5.36
C THR A 401 6.86 -4.61 -5.11
N PRO A 402 6.27 -4.53 -3.91
CA PRO A 402 5.23 -3.54 -3.66
C PRO A 402 5.80 -2.15 -3.47
N TYR A 403 5.12 -1.19 -4.08
CA TYR A 403 5.41 0.24 -3.96
C TYR A 403 4.11 1.05 -3.84
N MET A 404 4.19 2.28 -3.38
CA MET A 404 3.10 3.25 -3.46
C MET A 404 3.57 4.47 -4.25
N LEU A 405 2.66 5.06 -4.99
CA LEU A 405 2.86 6.32 -5.71
C LEU A 405 2.22 7.49 -4.97
N ASP A 406 1.68 7.25 -3.79
CA ASP A 406 1.01 8.25 -2.96
C ASP A 406 1.25 7.97 -1.47
N SER A 407 1.14 9.03 -0.65
CA SER A 407 1.22 8.96 0.81
C SER A 407 -0.08 9.49 1.44
N PHE A 408 -0.58 8.86 2.49
CA PHE A 408 -1.84 9.20 3.15
C PHE A 408 -1.76 9.18 4.68
#